data_76e37e1a0c03e432665a74edcfb95b12
#
_entry.id   76e37e1a0c03e432665a74edcfb95b12
#
_cell.length_a   1.000
_cell.length_b   1.000
_cell.length_c   1.000
_cell.angle_alpha   90.00
_cell.angle_beta   90.00
_cell.angle_gamma   90.00
#
_symmetry.space_group_name_H-M   'P 1'
#
loop_
_entity.id
_entity.type
_entity.pdbx_description
1 polymer ?
#
loop_
_entity_poly.entity_id
_entity_poly.type
_entity_poly.pdbx_seq_one_letter_code
_entity_poly.pdbx_strand_id
1 'polypeptide(L)'
;MKRKRLLMTSRFFNCKTNSILFLLLISSFLSCNKGSNEVFTVMSGSFRQSIKQSGELEAVKASFIPMPSIDWQYGYQFKIIGLADHGKIVHKGDSILKLDATSVYKFIIEREDMLENELADAKKQVVQSENNIQELTAQFKSEQAAYDLKKLEVDRSKFDSDVKKRIKELEFQQETIKLNKVKRNLDLKPKLDDYDRHVQRIKVVQRQNELNNAKETLKLFLLRSPLDGIFQVAVNEWTDNPQMWKVGDTPYQGQILASIPDVTMMRVKTYINESDVKRVHQGMKVIVRLDALPSVPFNGSITEISKVCVARDKEKVFNIVVGIDESDLRLKPGMTVNCEYILYDSEKNMFVPNNCLLKERGHSYIFLKKGGSVRKFEVQAGAVNLNHTVIIGEVKPGQKLVPISNVLNSKNL
;
A
#
# COMPACT_ATOMS: atom_id res chain seq x y z
N MET A 1 -4.94 -4.42 67.54
CA MET A 1 -5.51 -5.06 68.78
C MET A 1 -5.07 -6.50 68.80
N LYS A 2 -4.51 -6.92 69.98
CA LYS A 2 -4.24 -8.31 70.49
C LYS A 2 -3.23 -9.12 69.67
N ARG A 3 -1.95 -9.18 69.98
CA ARG A 3 -1.21 -9.85 71.07
C ARG A 3 -1.77 -11.23 71.47
N LYS A 4 -1.00 -12.30 71.16
CA LYS A 4 -0.71 -13.30 72.20
C LYS A 4 0.58 -14.07 71.88
N ARG A 5 1.41 -14.05 72.89
CA ARG A 5 2.64 -14.80 73.17
C ARG A 5 2.31 -16.27 73.56
N LEU A 6 3.36 -17.02 73.60
CA LEU A 6 3.80 -18.09 74.55
C LEU A 6 4.08 -19.41 73.79
N LEU A 7 5.04 -20.24 74.14
CA LEU A 7 6.07 -20.34 75.19
C LEU A 7 7.10 -21.37 74.75
N MET A 8 8.28 -21.21 75.29
CA MET A 8 9.39 -22.14 75.41
C MET A 8 8.98 -23.53 75.91
N THR A 9 9.67 -24.58 75.41
CA THR A 9 10.20 -25.64 76.31
C THR A 9 11.49 -26.25 75.73
N SER A 10 12.54 -26.09 76.54
CA SER A 10 13.80 -26.80 76.48
C SER A 10 13.65 -28.32 76.79
N ARG A 11 14.41 -29.14 76.14
CA ARG A 11 15.04 -30.31 76.86
C ARG A 11 16.15 -30.94 76.02
N PHE A 12 17.32 -30.93 76.61
CA PHE A 12 18.44 -31.86 76.57
C PHE A 12 18.15 -33.19 75.91
N PHE A 13 19.01 -33.67 74.97
CA PHE A 13 19.59 -35.03 75.08
C PHE A 13 20.73 -35.26 74.07
N ASN A 14 21.87 -35.49 74.63
CA ASN A 14 22.88 -36.54 74.40
C ASN A 14 23.87 -36.44 73.19
N CYS A 15 25.06 -36.17 73.60
CA CYS A 15 26.38 -36.37 73.08
C CYS A 15 26.67 -37.85 72.78
N LYS A 16 26.29 -38.34 71.58
CA LYS A 16 26.87 -39.58 70.96
C LYS A 16 26.67 -39.68 69.46
N THR A 17 26.05 -38.69 68.82
CA THR A 17 25.81 -38.67 67.37
C THR A 17 26.83 -37.84 66.59
N ASN A 18 27.73 -37.10 67.25
CA ASN A 18 28.70 -36.21 66.56
C ASN A 18 29.89 -36.94 65.92
N SER A 19 30.17 -38.20 66.28
CA SER A 19 31.33 -38.89 65.70
C SER A 19 31.03 -39.55 64.36
N ILE A 20 29.75 -39.91 64.06
CA ILE A 20 29.33 -40.45 62.79
C ILE A 20 29.09 -39.34 61.75
N LEU A 21 28.67 -38.15 62.18
CA LEU A 21 28.47 -37.01 61.30
C LEU A 21 29.79 -36.39 60.77
N PHE A 22 30.87 -36.53 61.57
CA PHE A 22 32.21 -36.05 61.18
C PHE A 22 32.91 -37.01 60.19
N LEU A 23 32.61 -38.31 60.25
CA LEU A 23 33.12 -39.28 59.26
C LEU A 23 32.40 -39.20 57.91
N LEU A 24 31.12 -38.79 57.86
CA LEU A 24 30.36 -38.54 56.64
C LEU A 24 30.75 -37.21 55.93
N LEU A 25 31.25 -36.21 56.70
CA LEU A 25 31.73 -34.95 56.12
C LEU A 25 33.10 -35.05 55.46
N ILE A 26 33.95 -36.02 55.87
CA ILE A 26 35.28 -36.24 55.26
C ILE A 26 35.15 -37.07 53.96
N SER A 27 34.12 -37.85 53.78
CA SER A 27 33.87 -38.61 52.53
C SER A 27 33.38 -37.77 51.38
N SER A 28 32.87 -36.54 51.64
CA SER A 28 32.40 -35.63 50.59
C SER A 28 33.50 -34.76 49.92
N PHE A 29 34.75 -34.78 50.46
CA PHE A 29 35.86 -34.06 49.85
C PHE A 29 36.72 -34.90 48.88
N LEU A 30 36.39 -36.17 48.64
CA LEU A 30 36.98 -36.99 47.61
C LEU A 30 36.12 -37.11 46.34
N SER A 31 35.32 -36.07 46.04
CA SER A 31 34.75 -35.91 44.70
C SER A 31 35.91 -35.52 43.76
N CYS A 32 36.55 -36.52 43.24
CA CYS A 32 37.48 -36.39 42.13
C CYS A 32 36.80 -35.63 41.02
N ASN A 33 37.26 -34.43 40.79
CA ASN A 33 36.98 -33.64 39.60
C ASN A 33 37.52 -34.48 38.40
N LYS A 34 36.69 -35.42 37.89
CA LYS A 34 36.90 -36.03 36.58
C LYS A 34 36.71 -34.89 35.59
N GLY A 35 37.81 -34.18 35.31
CA GLY A 35 37.90 -33.40 34.11
C GLY A 35 37.38 -34.26 32.97
N SER A 36 36.24 -33.94 32.40
CA SER A 36 35.70 -34.60 31.22
C SER A 36 36.83 -34.59 30.18
N ASN A 37 37.42 -35.72 29.94
CA ASN A 37 38.34 -35.91 28.82
C ASN A 37 37.48 -35.86 27.52
N GLU A 38 36.99 -34.71 27.18
CA GLU A 38 36.37 -34.49 25.86
C GLU A 38 37.41 -34.75 24.81
N VAL A 39 37.26 -35.86 24.10
CA VAL A 39 38.17 -36.25 23.02
C VAL A 39 37.69 -35.48 21.78
N PHE A 40 38.36 -34.37 21.50
CA PHE A 40 38.14 -33.65 20.26
C PHE A 40 38.82 -34.38 19.11
N THR A 41 38.14 -34.42 17.97
CA THR A 41 38.70 -35.05 16.75
C THR A 41 38.45 -34.15 15.56
N VAL A 42 39.31 -34.31 14.52
CA VAL A 42 39.06 -33.73 13.22
C VAL A 42 37.83 -34.35 12.61
N MET A 43 36.78 -33.54 12.36
CA MET A 43 35.54 -33.99 11.78
C MET A 43 35.52 -33.76 10.28
N SER A 44 34.83 -34.60 9.52
CA SER A 44 34.58 -34.43 8.10
C SER A 44 33.06 -34.55 7.85
N GLY A 45 32.55 -33.60 7.09
CA GLY A 45 31.10 -33.58 6.77
C GLY A 45 30.65 -32.26 6.16
N SER A 46 29.34 -32.08 6.13
CA SER A 46 28.75 -30.82 5.69
C SER A 46 29.05 -29.70 6.68
N PHE A 47 29.45 -28.57 6.16
CA PHE A 47 29.74 -27.38 6.96
C PHE A 47 29.03 -26.19 6.38
N ARG A 48 28.26 -25.52 7.24
CA ARG A 48 27.52 -24.32 6.88
C ARG A 48 27.90 -23.15 7.79
N GLN A 49 28.19 -22.02 7.15
CA GLN A 49 28.35 -20.74 7.82
C GLN A 49 27.22 -19.82 7.39
N SER A 50 26.46 -19.34 8.35
CA SER A 50 25.34 -18.46 8.10
C SER A 50 25.27 -17.31 9.09
N ILE A 51 24.63 -16.21 8.68
CA ILE A 51 24.24 -15.10 9.55
C ILE A 51 22.72 -15.14 9.64
N LYS A 52 22.18 -14.97 10.84
CA LYS A 52 20.74 -14.92 11.08
C LYS A 52 20.32 -13.53 11.45
N GLN A 53 19.28 -13.03 10.79
CA GLN A 53 18.68 -11.72 11.06
C GLN A 53 17.16 -11.81 10.97
N SER A 54 16.50 -11.04 11.82
CA SER A 54 15.05 -10.89 11.74
C SER A 54 14.67 -9.96 10.59
N GLY A 55 13.49 -10.17 10.03
CA GLY A 55 12.93 -9.35 8.98
C GLY A 55 11.40 -9.34 9.03
N GLU A 56 10.81 -8.53 8.19
CA GLU A 56 9.38 -8.41 8.01
C GLU A 56 8.99 -8.75 6.58
N LEU A 57 7.92 -9.53 6.45
CA LEU A 57 7.38 -9.93 5.17
C LEU A 57 6.54 -8.82 4.57
N GLU A 58 6.86 -8.39 3.37
CA GLU A 58 6.13 -7.38 2.60
C GLU A 58 5.70 -7.93 1.24
N ALA A 59 4.59 -7.45 0.72
CA ALA A 59 4.24 -7.69 -0.68
C ALA A 59 5.14 -6.86 -1.60
N VAL A 60 5.54 -7.42 -2.75
CA VAL A 60 6.35 -6.71 -3.76
C VAL A 60 5.55 -5.56 -4.36
N LYS A 61 4.25 -5.76 -4.56
CA LYS A 61 3.31 -4.76 -5.08
C LYS A 61 2.14 -4.60 -4.14
N ALA A 62 1.70 -3.37 -3.96
CA ALA A 62 0.46 -3.05 -3.26
C ALA A 62 -0.32 -2.01 -4.07
N SER A 63 -1.61 -2.16 -4.14
CA SER A 63 -2.49 -1.14 -4.68
C SER A 63 -2.95 -0.24 -3.56
N PHE A 64 -2.59 1.03 -3.62
CA PHE A 64 -3.03 2.04 -2.67
C PHE A 64 -4.35 2.66 -3.12
N ILE A 65 -5.23 2.89 -2.18
CA ILE A 65 -6.56 3.47 -2.40
C ILE A 65 -6.57 4.83 -1.72
N PRO A 66 -6.30 5.90 -2.49
CA PRO A 66 -6.34 7.25 -1.97
C PRO A 66 -7.77 7.77 -1.89
N MET A 67 -7.99 8.78 -1.07
CA MET A 67 -9.18 9.62 -1.11
C MET A 67 -9.29 10.25 -2.50
N PRO A 68 -10.39 10.03 -3.23
CA PRO A 68 -10.56 10.54 -4.59
C PRO A 68 -10.56 12.08 -4.62
N SER A 69 -10.14 12.61 -5.78
CA SER A 69 -10.24 14.04 -6.06
C SER A 69 -11.70 14.38 -6.41
N ILE A 70 -12.35 15.11 -5.53
CA ILE A 70 -13.74 15.55 -5.69
C ILE A 70 -13.74 17.06 -5.81
N ASP A 71 -14.46 17.59 -6.82
CA ASP A 71 -14.55 19.01 -7.05
C ASP A 71 -15.19 19.72 -5.85
N TRP A 72 -14.68 20.88 -5.47
CA TRP A 72 -15.12 21.70 -4.34
C TRP A 72 -16.60 22.07 -4.40
N GLN A 73 -17.20 22.11 -5.58
CA GLN A 73 -18.64 22.39 -5.77
C GLN A 73 -19.55 21.38 -5.07
N TYR A 74 -19.04 20.15 -4.81
CA TYR A 74 -19.77 19.09 -4.12
C TYR A 74 -19.52 19.08 -2.61
N GLY A 75 -18.55 19.87 -2.13
CA GLY A 75 -18.15 19.97 -0.73
C GLY A 75 -16.67 19.82 -0.51
N TYR A 76 -16.24 20.04 0.75
CA TYR A 76 -14.81 20.01 1.13
C TYR A 76 -14.46 18.85 2.04
N GLN A 77 -15.44 18.27 2.72
CA GLN A 77 -15.22 17.23 3.73
C GLN A 77 -16.24 16.12 3.55
N PHE A 78 -15.75 14.90 3.39
CA PHE A 78 -16.58 13.72 3.21
C PHE A 78 -16.22 12.69 4.27
N LYS A 79 -17.22 12.30 5.09
CA LYS A 79 -17.04 11.31 6.14
C LYS A 79 -17.02 9.91 5.57
N ILE A 80 -16.22 9.05 6.18
CA ILE A 80 -16.28 7.61 5.94
C ILE A 80 -17.54 7.09 6.64
N ILE A 81 -18.49 6.54 5.88
CA ILE A 81 -19.73 5.94 6.41
C ILE A 81 -19.75 4.42 6.31
N GLY A 82 -18.81 3.84 5.59
CA GLY A 82 -18.63 2.40 5.49
C GLY A 82 -17.19 2.08 5.22
N LEU A 83 -16.67 1.07 5.90
CA LEU A 83 -15.29 0.61 5.78
C LEU A 83 -15.28 -0.91 5.97
N ALA A 84 -14.61 -1.62 5.08
CA ALA A 84 -14.38 -3.06 5.23
C ALA A 84 -13.45 -3.33 6.41
N ASP A 85 -13.57 -4.50 7.02
CA ASP A 85 -12.73 -4.89 8.15
C ASP A 85 -11.28 -5.08 7.71
N HIS A 86 -10.34 -4.60 8.54
CA HIS A 86 -8.92 -4.80 8.32
C HIS A 86 -8.58 -6.30 8.29
N GLY A 87 -7.83 -6.75 7.30
CA GLY A 87 -7.48 -8.17 7.11
C GLY A 87 -8.51 -9.01 6.37
N LYS A 88 -9.64 -8.44 5.93
CA LYS A 88 -10.65 -9.14 5.13
C LYS A 88 -10.12 -9.45 3.74
N ILE A 89 -10.42 -10.65 3.25
CA ILE A 89 -10.17 -11.02 1.85
C ILE A 89 -11.21 -10.31 0.98
N VAL A 90 -10.76 -9.62 -0.04
CA VAL A 90 -11.60 -8.89 -1.00
C VAL A 90 -11.27 -9.32 -2.41
N HIS A 91 -12.29 -9.31 -3.28
CA HIS A 91 -12.14 -9.57 -4.70
C HIS A 91 -12.22 -8.27 -5.51
N LYS A 92 -11.65 -8.30 -6.71
CA LYS A 92 -11.72 -7.17 -7.63
C LYS A 92 -13.17 -6.74 -7.87
N GLY A 93 -13.46 -5.45 -7.61
CA GLY A 93 -14.80 -4.86 -7.74
C GLY A 93 -15.61 -4.82 -6.44
N ASP A 94 -15.18 -5.52 -5.37
CA ASP A 94 -15.86 -5.46 -4.08
C ASP A 94 -15.85 -4.04 -3.51
N SER A 95 -16.95 -3.67 -2.87
CA SER A 95 -17.05 -2.40 -2.15
C SER A 95 -16.25 -2.47 -0.85
N ILE A 96 -15.24 -1.64 -0.71
CA ILE A 96 -14.31 -1.63 0.42
C ILE A 96 -14.44 -0.40 1.30
N LEU A 97 -14.84 0.75 0.72
CA LEU A 97 -15.02 1.98 1.45
C LEU A 97 -16.14 2.80 0.83
N LYS A 98 -16.95 3.40 1.67
CA LYS A 98 -18.06 4.27 1.28
C LYS A 98 -17.95 5.62 1.97
N LEU A 99 -17.99 6.69 1.18
CA LEU A 99 -18.01 8.07 1.65
C LEU A 99 -19.44 8.58 1.72
N ASP A 100 -19.67 9.59 2.54
CA ASP A 100 -20.95 10.27 2.63
C ASP A 100 -21.17 11.16 1.39
N ALA A 101 -22.09 10.74 0.54
CA ALA A 101 -22.44 11.42 -0.70
C ALA A 101 -23.66 12.32 -0.58
N THR A 102 -24.13 12.65 0.62
CA THR A 102 -25.37 13.42 0.85
C THR A 102 -25.36 14.75 0.10
N SER A 103 -24.24 15.45 0.08
CA SER A 103 -24.09 16.73 -0.66
C SER A 103 -24.22 16.54 -2.17
N VAL A 104 -23.63 15.47 -2.72
CA VAL A 104 -23.72 15.16 -4.15
C VAL A 104 -25.14 14.78 -4.55
N TYR A 105 -25.85 13.99 -3.72
CA TYR A 105 -27.26 13.67 -3.97
C TYR A 105 -28.13 14.92 -4.01
N LYS A 106 -27.94 15.86 -3.06
CA LYS A 106 -28.65 17.14 -3.07
C LYS A 106 -28.35 17.93 -4.35
N PHE A 107 -27.10 18.00 -4.75
CA PHE A 107 -26.68 18.66 -5.97
C PHE A 107 -27.31 17.99 -7.22
N ILE A 108 -27.38 16.67 -7.30
CA ILE A 108 -28.01 15.94 -8.40
C ILE A 108 -29.47 16.30 -8.50
N ILE A 109 -30.23 16.27 -7.40
CA ILE A 109 -31.65 16.62 -7.37
C ILE A 109 -31.86 18.06 -7.88
N GLU A 110 -31.08 19.00 -7.37
CA GLU A 110 -31.14 20.40 -7.82
C GLU A 110 -30.88 20.56 -9.33
N ARG A 111 -29.89 19.80 -9.88
CA ARG A 111 -29.58 19.84 -11.31
C ARG A 111 -30.62 19.11 -12.16
N GLU A 112 -31.28 18.08 -11.64
CA GLU A 112 -32.42 17.43 -12.29
C GLU A 112 -33.60 18.39 -12.41
N ASP A 113 -33.95 19.11 -11.33
CA ASP A 113 -34.99 20.13 -11.33
C ASP A 113 -34.66 21.28 -12.31
N MET A 114 -33.42 21.75 -12.32
CA MET A 114 -32.97 22.79 -13.26
C MET A 114 -33.07 22.32 -14.72
N LEU A 115 -32.70 21.09 -15.01
CA LEU A 115 -32.79 20.52 -16.35
C LEU A 115 -34.26 20.39 -16.80
N GLU A 116 -35.14 19.93 -15.92
CA GLU A 116 -36.57 19.80 -16.20
C GLU A 116 -37.20 21.18 -16.54
N ASN A 117 -36.86 22.21 -15.75
CA ASN A 117 -37.30 23.57 -15.99
C ASN A 117 -36.81 24.10 -17.36
N GLU A 118 -35.52 23.89 -17.68
CA GLU A 118 -34.93 24.33 -18.95
C GLU A 118 -35.61 23.61 -20.15
N LEU A 119 -35.92 22.32 -20.00
CA LEU A 119 -36.65 21.54 -21.01
C LEU A 119 -38.07 22.03 -21.18
N ALA A 120 -38.76 22.39 -20.09
CA ALA A 120 -40.11 22.97 -20.12
C ALA A 120 -40.09 24.34 -20.81
N ASP A 121 -39.12 25.19 -20.51
CA ASP A 121 -38.96 26.51 -21.15
C ASP A 121 -38.65 26.36 -22.63
N ALA A 122 -37.82 25.41 -23.02
CA ALA A 122 -37.53 25.11 -24.42
C ALA A 122 -38.79 24.72 -25.19
N LYS A 123 -39.62 23.84 -24.61
CA LYS A 123 -40.94 23.45 -25.21
C LYS A 123 -41.88 24.64 -25.33
N LYS A 124 -42.00 25.45 -24.27
CA LYS A 124 -42.82 26.66 -24.26
C LYS A 124 -42.40 27.65 -25.37
N GLN A 125 -41.07 27.85 -25.52
CA GLN A 125 -40.52 28.73 -26.56
C GLN A 125 -40.89 28.25 -27.97
N VAL A 126 -40.81 26.94 -28.24
CA VAL A 126 -41.20 26.35 -29.52
C VAL A 126 -42.69 26.67 -29.82
N VAL A 127 -43.58 26.39 -28.90
CA VAL A 127 -45.03 26.66 -29.05
C VAL A 127 -45.30 28.14 -29.25
N GLN A 128 -44.60 28.98 -28.49
CA GLN A 128 -44.76 30.44 -28.62
C GLN A 128 -44.26 30.97 -29.96
N SER A 129 -43.12 30.41 -30.46
CA SER A 129 -42.61 30.72 -31.79
C SER A 129 -43.59 30.33 -32.90
N GLU A 130 -44.17 29.14 -32.82
CA GLU A 130 -45.19 28.66 -33.78
C GLU A 130 -46.45 29.55 -33.80
N ASN A 131 -46.96 29.93 -32.62
CA ASN A 131 -48.08 30.83 -32.50
C ASN A 131 -47.77 32.19 -33.10
N ASN A 132 -46.60 32.79 -32.83
CA ASN A 132 -46.16 34.07 -33.38
C ASN A 132 -46.03 34.02 -34.92
N ILE A 133 -45.53 32.93 -35.49
CA ILE A 133 -45.46 32.74 -36.94
C ILE A 133 -46.86 32.64 -37.56
N GLN A 134 -47.79 31.95 -36.91
CA GLN A 134 -49.19 31.84 -37.34
C GLN A 134 -49.86 33.20 -37.34
N GLU A 135 -49.69 34.01 -36.29
CA GLU A 135 -50.21 35.38 -36.16
C GLU A 135 -49.64 36.27 -37.25
N LEU A 136 -48.34 36.28 -37.45
CA LEU A 136 -47.70 37.06 -38.52
C LEU A 136 -48.15 36.62 -39.93
N THR A 137 -48.42 35.33 -40.11
CA THR A 137 -48.95 34.80 -41.37
C THR A 137 -50.36 35.28 -41.60
N ALA A 138 -51.23 35.30 -40.56
CA ALA A 138 -52.58 35.84 -40.65
C ALA A 138 -52.54 37.37 -40.96
N GLN A 139 -51.67 38.12 -40.28
CA GLN A 139 -51.47 39.54 -40.52
C GLN A 139 -51.00 39.79 -41.94
N PHE A 140 -50.03 39.04 -42.45
CA PHE A 140 -49.57 39.16 -43.84
C PHE A 140 -50.72 38.95 -44.84
N LYS A 141 -51.55 37.92 -44.64
CA LYS A 141 -52.75 37.71 -45.51
C LYS A 141 -53.75 38.87 -45.47
N SER A 142 -53.96 39.47 -44.29
CA SER A 142 -54.81 40.66 -44.14
C SER A 142 -54.27 41.86 -44.86
N GLU A 143 -52.97 42.16 -44.65
CA GLU A 143 -52.30 43.27 -45.34
C GLU A 143 -52.21 43.08 -46.87
N GLN A 144 -52.03 41.82 -47.30
CA GLN A 144 -52.06 41.46 -48.74
C GLN A 144 -53.43 41.77 -49.34
N ALA A 145 -54.55 41.40 -48.65
CA ALA A 145 -55.90 41.73 -49.13
C ALA A 145 -56.14 43.28 -49.17
N ALA A 146 -55.65 44.03 -48.16
CA ALA A 146 -55.73 45.48 -48.13
C ALA A 146 -54.95 46.15 -49.30
N TYR A 147 -53.73 45.61 -49.55
CA TYR A 147 -52.89 46.05 -50.70
C TYR A 147 -53.64 45.77 -52.01
N ASP A 148 -54.21 44.63 -52.26
CA ASP A 148 -54.96 44.23 -53.43
C ASP A 148 -56.18 45.14 -53.65
N LEU A 149 -56.93 45.49 -52.57
CA LEU A 149 -58.03 46.44 -52.60
C LEU A 149 -57.57 47.83 -53.00
N LYS A 150 -56.49 48.36 -52.42
CA LYS A 150 -55.94 49.64 -52.75
C LYS A 150 -55.39 49.73 -54.18
N LYS A 151 -54.82 48.65 -54.69
CA LYS A 151 -54.43 48.48 -56.06
C LYS A 151 -55.61 48.67 -57.03
N LEU A 152 -56.74 47.97 -56.73
CA LEU A 152 -57.94 48.06 -57.50
C LEU A 152 -58.56 49.52 -57.45
N GLU A 153 -58.49 50.22 -56.30
CA GLU A 153 -58.95 51.60 -56.14
C GLU A 153 -58.12 52.57 -57.04
N VAL A 154 -56.79 52.37 -57.10
CA VAL A 154 -55.94 53.18 -58.03
C VAL A 154 -56.33 52.90 -59.48
N ASP A 155 -56.54 51.60 -59.85
CA ASP A 155 -56.93 51.27 -61.25
C ASP A 155 -58.31 51.87 -61.59
N ARG A 156 -59.25 52.02 -60.69
CA ARG A 156 -60.54 52.65 -60.88
C ARG A 156 -60.45 54.16 -60.96
N SER A 157 -59.49 54.78 -60.27
CA SER A 157 -59.28 56.24 -60.20
C SER A 157 -58.72 56.86 -61.52
N LYS A 158 -58.46 56.09 -62.57
CA LYS A 158 -57.91 56.52 -63.84
C LYS A 158 -58.75 57.63 -64.54
N PHE A 159 -60.03 57.70 -64.23
CA PHE A 159 -60.96 58.68 -64.77
C PHE A 159 -61.29 59.80 -63.78
N ASP A 160 -60.70 59.86 -62.57
CA ASP A 160 -60.91 60.90 -61.56
C ASP A 160 -59.99 62.10 -61.78
N SER A 161 -60.22 63.17 -60.98
CA SER A 161 -59.39 64.41 -61.02
C SER A 161 -57.97 64.08 -60.50
N ASP A 162 -56.96 64.81 -60.97
CA ASP A 162 -55.56 64.62 -60.70
C ASP A 162 -55.22 64.60 -59.16
N VAL A 163 -55.93 65.48 -58.40
CA VAL A 163 -55.78 65.48 -56.94
C VAL A 163 -56.25 64.17 -56.30
N LYS A 164 -57.43 63.64 -56.76
CA LYS A 164 -57.94 62.33 -56.25
C LYS A 164 -57.05 61.17 -56.65
N LYS A 165 -56.52 61.17 -57.89
CA LYS A 165 -55.53 60.13 -58.31
C LYS A 165 -54.34 60.19 -57.42
N ARG A 166 -53.79 61.35 -57.14
CA ARG A 166 -52.59 61.48 -56.28
C ARG A 166 -52.83 61.00 -54.86
N ILE A 167 -53.98 61.29 -54.31
CA ILE A 167 -54.36 60.74 -52.99
C ILE A 167 -54.41 59.21 -53.03
N LYS A 168 -55.02 58.57 -54.00
CA LYS A 168 -55.13 57.14 -54.13
C LYS A 168 -53.75 56.46 -54.35
N GLU A 169 -52.90 57.08 -55.11
CA GLU A 169 -51.50 56.66 -55.28
C GLU A 169 -50.73 56.71 -53.97
N LEU A 170 -50.86 57.77 -53.16
CA LEU A 170 -50.22 57.88 -51.86
C LEU A 170 -50.76 56.83 -50.87
N GLU A 171 -52.07 56.61 -50.86
CA GLU A 171 -52.69 55.51 -50.01
C GLU A 171 -52.17 54.12 -50.43
N PHE A 172 -52.02 53.85 -51.73
CA PHE A 172 -51.48 52.60 -52.24
C PHE A 172 -50.00 52.46 -51.89
N GLN A 173 -49.21 53.52 -51.99
CA GLN A 173 -47.79 53.51 -51.54
C GLN A 173 -47.69 53.23 -50.06
N GLN A 174 -48.58 53.78 -49.23
CA GLN A 174 -48.63 53.54 -47.80
C GLN A 174 -48.92 52.07 -47.51
N GLU A 175 -49.92 51.43 -48.15
CA GLU A 175 -50.25 50.02 -47.99
C GLU A 175 -49.10 49.14 -48.54
N THR A 176 -48.43 49.49 -49.58
CA THR A 176 -47.24 48.78 -50.08
C THR A 176 -46.13 48.78 -49.07
N ILE A 177 -45.88 49.91 -48.38
CA ILE A 177 -44.90 49.96 -47.30
C ILE A 177 -45.28 49.01 -46.12
N LYS A 178 -46.57 49.04 -45.73
CA LYS A 178 -47.05 48.16 -44.65
C LYS A 178 -46.90 46.69 -45.00
N LEU A 179 -47.33 46.27 -46.18
CA LEU A 179 -47.19 44.90 -46.66
C LEU A 179 -45.71 44.47 -46.68
N ASN A 180 -44.82 45.29 -47.20
CA ASN A 180 -43.40 45.00 -47.24
C ASN A 180 -42.80 44.88 -45.84
N LYS A 181 -43.24 45.68 -44.87
CA LYS A 181 -42.86 45.60 -43.47
C LYS A 181 -43.26 44.28 -42.85
N VAL A 182 -44.53 43.88 -43.00
CA VAL A 182 -45.03 42.60 -42.46
C VAL A 182 -44.37 41.42 -43.14
N LYS A 183 -44.18 41.44 -44.46
CA LYS A 183 -43.44 40.44 -45.21
C LYS A 183 -42.02 40.26 -44.67
N ARG A 184 -41.29 41.35 -44.48
CA ARG A 184 -39.92 41.31 -43.91
C ARG A 184 -39.94 40.71 -42.51
N ASN A 185 -40.88 41.06 -41.66
CA ASN A 185 -41.00 40.51 -40.33
C ASN A 185 -41.26 39.01 -40.39
N LEU A 186 -42.14 38.56 -41.29
CA LEU A 186 -42.45 37.13 -41.47
C LEU A 186 -41.19 36.37 -41.99
N ASP A 187 -40.39 36.94 -42.88
CA ASP A 187 -39.17 36.31 -43.42
C ASP A 187 -38.03 36.25 -42.37
N LEU A 188 -37.96 37.27 -41.47
CA LEU A 188 -36.91 37.35 -40.45
C LEU A 188 -37.26 36.52 -39.20
N LYS A 189 -38.51 36.41 -38.82
CA LYS A 189 -38.94 35.72 -37.59
C LYS A 189 -38.43 34.30 -37.47
N PRO A 190 -38.52 33.40 -38.48
CA PRO A 190 -38.01 32.06 -38.41
C PRO A 190 -36.51 31.99 -38.17
N LYS A 191 -35.75 32.94 -38.72
CA LYS A 191 -34.29 33.00 -38.52
C LYS A 191 -33.93 33.38 -37.09
N LEU A 192 -34.64 34.34 -36.51
CA LEU A 192 -34.45 34.74 -35.12
C LEU A 192 -34.83 33.56 -34.17
N ASP A 193 -35.96 32.90 -34.44
CA ASP A 193 -36.40 31.76 -33.66
C ASP A 193 -35.41 30.57 -33.76
N ASP A 194 -34.74 30.42 -34.89
CA ASP A 194 -33.71 29.39 -35.02
C ASP A 194 -32.46 29.70 -34.16
N TYR A 195 -32.03 30.93 -34.11
CA TYR A 195 -30.96 31.37 -33.18
C TYR A 195 -31.38 31.20 -31.74
N ASP A 196 -32.59 31.60 -31.36
CA ASP A 196 -33.10 31.46 -30.01
C ASP A 196 -33.19 29.97 -29.59
N ARG A 197 -33.68 29.10 -30.49
CA ARG A 197 -33.67 27.63 -30.28
C ARG A 197 -32.27 27.08 -30.16
N HIS A 198 -31.30 27.59 -30.91
CA HIS A 198 -29.92 27.16 -30.81
C HIS A 198 -29.32 27.51 -29.43
N VAL A 199 -29.52 28.76 -28.97
CA VAL A 199 -29.09 29.20 -27.64
C VAL A 199 -29.73 28.35 -26.55
N GLN A 200 -31.04 28.06 -26.64
CA GLN A 200 -31.75 27.23 -25.68
C GLN A 200 -31.25 25.78 -25.66
N ARG A 201 -30.95 25.23 -26.83
CA ARG A 201 -30.34 23.89 -26.94
C ARG A 201 -28.99 23.82 -26.23
N ILE A 202 -28.16 24.86 -26.37
CA ILE A 202 -26.87 24.95 -25.68
C ILE A 202 -27.07 24.90 -24.16
N LYS A 203 -28.04 25.67 -23.63
CA LYS A 203 -28.33 25.65 -22.18
C LYS A 203 -28.78 24.28 -21.69
N VAL A 204 -29.68 23.63 -22.42
CA VAL A 204 -30.13 22.25 -22.08
C VAL A 204 -28.94 21.29 -22.06
N VAL A 205 -28.05 21.35 -23.06
CA VAL A 205 -26.86 20.49 -23.11
C VAL A 205 -25.91 20.80 -21.94
N GLN A 206 -25.73 22.06 -21.57
CA GLN A 206 -24.92 22.42 -20.41
C GLN A 206 -25.48 21.84 -19.12
N ARG A 207 -26.80 21.98 -18.86
CA ARG A 207 -27.46 21.39 -17.68
C ARG A 207 -27.36 19.88 -17.67
N GLN A 208 -27.53 19.24 -18.83
CA GLN A 208 -27.38 17.79 -18.95
C GLN A 208 -25.95 17.35 -18.62
N ASN A 209 -24.93 18.08 -19.06
CA ASN A 209 -23.53 17.79 -18.76
C ASN A 209 -23.21 17.99 -17.28
N GLU A 210 -23.74 19.06 -16.64
CA GLU A 210 -23.60 19.27 -15.20
C GLU A 210 -24.18 18.08 -14.40
N LEU A 211 -25.38 17.63 -14.78
CA LEU A 211 -26.03 16.48 -14.17
C LEU A 211 -25.23 15.18 -14.38
N ASN A 212 -24.75 14.93 -15.58
CA ASN A 212 -23.94 13.76 -15.91
C ASN A 212 -22.64 13.76 -15.09
N ASN A 213 -21.94 14.90 -15.01
CA ASN A 213 -20.72 15.05 -14.22
C ASN A 213 -20.98 14.78 -12.72
N ALA A 214 -22.10 15.24 -12.18
CA ALA A 214 -22.48 14.94 -10.80
C ALA A 214 -22.75 13.45 -10.58
N LYS A 215 -23.40 12.78 -11.52
CA LYS A 215 -23.66 11.33 -11.47
C LYS A 215 -22.36 10.51 -11.59
N GLU A 216 -21.40 10.94 -12.41
CA GLU A 216 -20.08 10.30 -12.46
C GLU A 216 -19.29 10.52 -11.17
N THR A 217 -19.32 11.74 -10.62
CA THR A 217 -18.70 12.05 -9.33
C THR A 217 -19.24 11.17 -8.21
N LEU A 218 -20.57 10.90 -8.21
CA LEU A 218 -21.18 10.02 -7.22
C LEU A 218 -20.54 8.61 -7.18
N LYS A 219 -20.08 8.10 -8.31
CA LYS A 219 -19.39 6.80 -8.39
C LYS A 219 -18.08 6.78 -7.59
N LEU A 220 -17.42 7.92 -7.44
CA LEU A 220 -16.18 8.06 -6.67
C LEU A 220 -16.39 7.92 -5.15
N PHE A 221 -17.64 8.02 -4.67
CA PHE A 221 -17.97 7.86 -3.26
C PHE A 221 -18.06 6.41 -2.80
N LEU A 222 -18.08 5.48 -3.73
CA LEU A 222 -18.02 4.05 -3.48
C LEU A 222 -16.69 3.50 -4.01
N LEU A 223 -15.69 3.43 -3.14
CA LEU A 223 -14.38 2.90 -3.50
C LEU A 223 -14.44 1.38 -3.56
N ARG A 224 -13.92 0.85 -4.65
CA ARG A 224 -13.91 -0.60 -4.91
C ARG A 224 -12.50 -1.13 -5.00
N SER A 225 -12.33 -2.41 -4.68
CA SER A 225 -11.05 -3.09 -4.82
C SER A 225 -10.63 -3.17 -6.29
N PRO A 226 -9.41 -2.71 -6.65
CA PRO A 226 -8.88 -2.84 -8.01
C PRO A 226 -8.36 -4.25 -8.32
N LEU A 227 -8.08 -5.07 -7.30
CA LEU A 227 -7.52 -6.42 -7.43
C LEU A 227 -7.99 -7.33 -6.29
N ASP A 228 -7.73 -8.63 -6.42
CA ASP A 228 -7.94 -9.61 -5.36
C ASP A 228 -6.80 -9.52 -4.33
N GLY A 229 -7.13 -9.58 -3.04
CA GLY A 229 -6.11 -9.51 -2.01
C GLY A 229 -6.66 -9.34 -0.59
N ILE A 230 -5.79 -8.98 0.34
CA ILE A 230 -6.15 -8.74 1.74
C ILE A 230 -6.29 -7.23 1.94
N PHE A 231 -7.47 -6.78 2.31
CA PHE A 231 -7.74 -5.37 2.57
C PHE A 231 -7.03 -4.89 3.85
N GLN A 232 -6.23 -3.85 3.73
CA GLN A 232 -5.53 -3.23 4.85
C GLN A 232 -5.95 -1.77 4.96
N VAL A 233 -6.50 -1.40 6.09
CA VAL A 233 -6.81 0.00 6.41
C VAL A 233 -5.50 0.72 6.66
N ALA A 234 -5.29 1.86 6.01
CA ALA A 234 -4.10 2.67 6.21
C ALA A 234 -4.16 3.43 7.54
N VAL A 235 -2.99 3.83 8.02
CA VAL A 235 -2.84 4.68 9.20
C VAL A 235 -2.89 6.15 8.77
N ASN A 236 -3.64 6.96 9.50
CA ASN A 236 -3.60 8.40 9.32
C ASN A 236 -2.35 8.96 10.02
N GLU A 237 -1.30 9.20 9.23
CA GLU A 237 -0.01 9.70 9.70
C GLU A 237 -0.01 11.22 9.96
N TRP A 238 -1.10 11.93 9.62
CA TRP A 238 -1.19 13.39 9.70
C TRP A 238 -1.73 13.88 11.04
N THR A 239 -1.89 12.98 12.00
CA THR A 239 -2.32 13.29 13.36
C THR A 239 -1.20 13.06 14.37
N ASP A 240 -1.21 13.77 15.48
CA ASP A 240 -0.24 13.59 16.57
C ASP A 240 -0.26 12.18 17.17
N ASN A 241 -1.36 11.46 16.98
CA ASN A 241 -1.51 10.06 17.39
C ASN A 241 -1.97 9.22 16.19
N PRO A 242 -1.02 8.64 15.41
CA PRO A 242 -1.35 7.86 14.22
C PRO A 242 -2.27 6.69 14.54
N GLN A 243 -3.44 6.66 13.92
CA GLN A 243 -4.44 5.60 14.06
C GLN A 243 -4.96 5.18 12.69
N MET A 244 -5.41 3.93 12.59
CA MET A 244 -6.12 3.47 11.39
C MET A 244 -7.39 4.27 11.17
N TRP A 245 -7.73 4.52 9.91
CA TRP A 245 -8.99 5.16 9.53
C TRP A 245 -10.18 4.38 10.08
N LYS A 246 -11.21 5.12 10.49
CA LYS A 246 -12.45 4.57 11.07
C LYS A 246 -13.66 5.20 10.43
N VAL A 247 -14.80 4.53 10.57
CA VAL A 247 -16.10 5.12 10.21
C VAL A 247 -16.33 6.36 11.07
N GLY A 248 -16.68 7.46 10.41
CA GLY A 248 -16.84 8.79 11.02
C GLY A 248 -15.68 9.76 10.77
N ASP A 249 -14.52 9.26 10.39
CA ASP A 249 -13.37 10.09 10.06
C ASP A 249 -13.59 10.85 8.75
N THR A 250 -12.89 11.98 8.61
CA THR A 250 -12.99 12.87 7.45
C THR A 250 -11.62 13.03 6.80
N PRO A 251 -11.27 12.17 5.84
CA PRO A 251 -9.99 12.24 5.15
C PRO A 251 -9.94 13.43 4.19
N TYR A 252 -8.72 13.94 3.97
CA TYR A 252 -8.44 14.93 2.94
C TYR A 252 -8.09 14.26 1.62
N GLN A 253 -8.33 14.96 0.53
CA GLN A 253 -8.05 14.54 -0.83
C GLN A 253 -6.58 14.08 -0.99
N GLY A 254 -6.38 12.92 -1.60
CA GLY A 254 -5.06 12.33 -1.84
C GLY A 254 -4.49 11.54 -0.66
N GLN A 255 -5.06 11.60 0.54
CA GLN A 255 -4.63 10.73 1.65
C GLN A 255 -4.92 9.26 1.33
N ILE A 256 -3.98 8.39 1.65
CA ILE A 256 -4.15 6.94 1.48
C ILE A 256 -5.10 6.44 2.57
N LEU A 257 -6.21 5.84 2.16
CA LEU A 257 -7.24 5.30 3.06
C LEU A 257 -7.05 3.81 3.32
N ALA A 258 -6.58 3.10 2.32
CA ALA A 258 -6.37 1.67 2.39
C ALA A 258 -5.29 1.22 1.40
N SER A 259 -4.82 -0.01 1.59
CA SER A 259 -3.96 -0.71 0.64
C SER A 259 -4.40 -2.15 0.48
N ILE A 260 -4.15 -2.70 -0.69
CA ILE A 260 -4.38 -4.12 -1.00
C ILE A 260 -3.07 -4.66 -1.54
N PRO A 261 -2.28 -5.36 -0.69
CA PRO A 261 -1.06 -6.02 -1.12
C PRO A 261 -1.37 -7.21 -2.04
N ASP A 262 -0.57 -7.36 -3.08
CA ASP A 262 -0.55 -8.53 -3.94
C ASP A 262 0.25 -9.64 -3.26
N VAL A 263 -0.45 -10.64 -2.74
CA VAL A 263 0.16 -11.76 -2.00
C VAL A 263 0.82 -12.81 -2.91
N THR A 264 0.76 -12.64 -4.23
CA THR A 264 1.37 -13.59 -5.17
C THR A 264 2.89 -13.48 -5.20
N MET A 265 3.42 -12.29 -4.93
CA MET A 265 4.86 -12.04 -4.88
C MET A 265 5.22 -11.36 -3.57
N MET A 266 5.98 -12.07 -2.75
CA MET A 266 6.40 -11.61 -1.43
C MET A 266 7.91 -11.36 -1.38
N ARG A 267 8.31 -10.40 -0.55
CA ARG A 267 9.71 -10.09 -0.25
C ARG A 267 9.87 -9.91 1.25
N VAL A 268 11.08 -10.10 1.73
CA VAL A 268 11.43 -9.79 3.12
C VAL A 268 12.25 -8.52 3.15
N LYS A 269 11.84 -7.59 3.99
CA LYS A 269 12.65 -6.44 4.36
C LYS A 269 13.39 -6.76 5.65
N THR A 270 14.70 -6.78 5.60
CA THR A 270 15.57 -7.16 6.70
C THR A 270 16.80 -6.25 6.72
N TYR A 271 17.72 -6.49 7.61
CA TYR A 271 18.91 -5.66 7.75
C TYR A 271 20.14 -6.51 8.06
N ILE A 272 21.31 -5.94 7.88
CA ILE A 272 22.59 -6.52 8.28
C ILE A 272 23.48 -5.45 8.91
N ASN A 273 24.28 -5.86 9.90
CA ASN A 273 25.17 -4.95 10.59
C ASN A 273 26.34 -4.52 9.67
N GLU A 274 26.88 -3.33 9.91
CA GLU A 274 28.03 -2.78 9.16
C GLU A 274 29.24 -3.73 9.15
N SER A 275 29.45 -4.51 10.22
CA SER A 275 30.54 -5.49 10.33
C SER A 275 30.43 -6.63 9.31
N ASP A 276 29.22 -6.98 8.92
CA ASP A 276 28.95 -8.16 8.08
C ASP A 276 28.55 -7.83 6.65
N VAL A 277 28.27 -6.54 6.33
CA VAL A 277 27.81 -6.15 5.00
C VAL A 277 28.75 -6.52 3.86
N LYS A 278 30.09 -6.53 4.11
CA LYS A 278 31.09 -6.94 3.13
C LYS A 278 31.06 -8.44 2.79
N ARG A 279 30.39 -9.23 3.61
CA ARG A 279 30.31 -10.70 3.48
C ARG A 279 29.10 -11.13 2.67
N VAL A 280 28.16 -10.23 2.41
CA VAL A 280 26.93 -10.48 1.66
C VAL A 280 26.98 -9.77 0.31
N HIS A 281 26.34 -10.37 -0.69
CA HIS A 281 26.26 -9.80 -2.04
C HIS A 281 24.89 -10.11 -2.65
N GLN A 282 24.51 -9.31 -3.63
CA GLN A 282 23.30 -9.53 -4.40
C GLN A 282 23.32 -10.91 -5.08
N GLY A 283 22.19 -11.61 -5.07
CA GLY A 283 22.06 -12.98 -5.57
C GLY A 283 22.45 -14.07 -4.56
N MET A 284 22.92 -13.71 -3.35
CA MET A 284 23.25 -14.69 -2.30
C MET A 284 21.96 -15.41 -1.85
N LYS A 285 22.07 -16.72 -1.65
CA LYS A 285 20.98 -17.57 -1.15
C LYS A 285 20.65 -17.25 0.31
N VAL A 286 19.39 -17.17 0.61
CA VAL A 286 18.82 -16.92 1.94
C VAL A 286 17.73 -17.95 2.20
N ILE A 287 17.76 -18.55 3.37
CA ILE A 287 16.66 -19.39 3.85
C ILE A 287 15.80 -18.54 4.77
N VAL A 288 14.55 -18.37 4.41
CA VAL A 288 13.56 -17.60 5.16
C VAL A 288 12.66 -18.56 5.93
N ARG A 289 12.48 -18.34 7.23
CA ARG A 289 11.55 -19.07 8.08
C ARG A 289 10.63 -18.10 8.78
N LEU A 290 9.33 -18.40 8.72
CA LEU A 290 8.33 -17.65 9.49
C LEU A 290 8.49 -18.00 10.98
N ASP A 291 8.43 -17.00 11.85
CA ASP A 291 8.44 -17.25 13.30
C ASP A 291 7.24 -18.10 13.74
N ALA A 292 6.11 -17.96 13.05
CA ALA A 292 4.91 -18.77 13.27
C ALA A 292 5.03 -20.23 12.78
N LEU A 293 5.96 -20.52 11.83
CA LEU A 293 6.15 -21.84 11.20
C LEU A 293 7.65 -22.11 10.97
N PRO A 294 8.46 -22.27 12.03
CA PRO A 294 9.91 -22.37 11.92
C PRO A 294 10.41 -23.65 11.22
N SER A 295 9.55 -24.68 11.15
CA SER A 295 9.87 -25.95 10.48
C SER A 295 9.81 -25.89 8.96
N VAL A 296 9.18 -24.87 8.38
CA VAL A 296 9.00 -24.73 6.93
C VAL A 296 9.99 -23.69 6.40
N PRO A 297 11.05 -24.11 5.67
CA PRO A 297 11.98 -23.18 5.03
C PRO A 297 11.39 -22.70 3.68
N PHE A 298 11.52 -21.44 3.40
CA PHE A 298 11.28 -20.82 2.09
C PHE A 298 12.63 -20.41 1.50
N ASN A 299 12.84 -20.72 0.23
CA ASN A 299 14.04 -20.30 -0.48
C ASN A 299 13.88 -18.88 -0.99
N GLY A 300 14.95 -18.12 -0.91
CA GLY A 300 14.99 -16.77 -1.44
C GLY A 300 16.42 -16.34 -1.76
N SER A 301 16.52 -15.17 -2.33
CA SER A 301 17.80 -14.57 -2.69
C SER A 301 17.81 -13.07 -2.38
N ILE A 302 19.00 -12.53 -2.09
CA ILE A 302 19.17 -11.09 -1.90
C ILE A 302 18.94 -10.40 -3.25
N THR A 303 17.90 -9.60 -3.32
CA THR A 303 17.57 -8.81 -4.53
C THR A 303 18.20 -7.43 -4.49
N GLU A 304 18.31 -6.84 -3.30
CA GLU A 304 18.83 -5.49 -3.13
C GLU A 304 19.56 -5.33 -1.79
N ILE A 305 20.66 -4.58 -1.80
CA ILE A 305 21.37 -4.14 -0.60
C ILE A 305 21.43 -2.62 -0.65
N SER A 306 20.90 -1.95 0.37
CA SER A 306 20.94 -0.49 0.47
C SER A 306 22.39 0.00 0.47
N LYS A 307 22.65 1.09 -0.25
CA LYS A 307 23.95 1.77 -0.23
C LYS A 307 24.08 2.79 0.92
N VAL A 308 23.00 3.00 1.64
CA VAL A 308 22.92 3.96 2.76
C VAL A 308 22.78 3.21 4.06
N CYS A 309 23.64 3.56 5.02
CA CYS A 309 23.61 3.04 6.37
C CYS A 309 22.57 3.81 7.20
N VAL A 310 21.79 3.11 7.99
CA VAL A 310 20.77 3.66 8.88
C VAL A 310 21.10 3.25 10.32
N ALA A 311 20.89 4.17 11.27
CA ALA A 311 20.99 3.84 12.69
C ALA A 311 19.68 3.18 13.15
N ARG A 312 19.77 1.98 13.73
CA ARG A 312 18.68 1.25 14.34
C ARG A 312 19.14 0.69 15.69
N ASP A 313 18.40 0.97 16.76
CA ASP A 313 18.70 0.47 18.12
C ASP A 313 20.16 0.69 18.56
N LYS A 314 20.76 1.85 18.21
CA LYS A 314 22.16 2.25 18.45
C LYS A 314 23.20 1.49 17.60
N GLU A 315 22.77 0.62 16.70
CA GLU A 315 23.66 -0.05 15.74
C GLU A 315 23.51 0.56 14.34
N LYS A 316 24.60 0.47 13.58
CA LYS A 316 24.60 0.88 12.17
C LYS A 316 24.29 -0.32 11.30
N VAL A 317 23.21 -0.22 10.53
CA VAL A 317 22.72 -1.33 9.70
C VAL A 317 22.47 -0.90 8.26
N PHE A 318 22.59 -1.84 7.35
CA PHE A 318 22.21 -1.70 5.96
C PHE A 318 20.92 -2.48 5.72
N ASN A 319 19.93 -1.85 5.11
CA ASN A 319 18.70 -2.53 4.74
C ASN A 319 18.96 -3.48 3.57
N ILE A 320 18.36 -4.65 3.65
CA ILE A 320 18.42 -5.69 2.63
C ILE A 320 17.01 -6.10 2.26
N VAL A 321 16.79 -6.32 0.97
CA VAL A 321 15.57 -6.91 0.44
C VAL A 321 15.89 -8.31 -0.06
N VAL A 322 15.15 -9.29 0.45
CA VAL A 322 15.24 -10.69 0.04
C VAL A 322 13.95 -11.05 -0.72
N GLY A 323 14.09 -11.42 -1.99
CA GLY A 323 12.99 -11.97 -2.77
C GLY A 323 12.75 -13.43 -2.36
N ILE A 324 11.49 -13.83 -2.22
CA ILE A 324 11.09 -15.21 -1.99
C ILE A 324 10.74 -15.83 -3.34
N ASP A 325 11.31 -17.01 -3.62
CA ASP A 325 11.18 -17.66 -4.92
C ASP A 325 9.82 -18.37 -5.07
N GLU A 326 9.15 -18.67 -3.97
CA GLU A 326 7.93 -19.47 -3.91
C GLU A 326 6.72 -18.60 -3.50
N SER A 327 5.59 -18.79 -4.18
CA SER A 327 4.30 -18.23 -3.75
C SER A 327 3.58 -19.22 -2.84
N ASP A 328 3.24 -18.78 -1.63
CA ASP A 328 2.53 -19.62 -0.65
C ASP A 328 1.48 -18.78 0.09
N LEU A 329 0.27 -19.29 0.19
CA LEU A 329 -0.86 -18.64 0.89
C LEU A 329 -0.63 -18.44 2.39
N ARG A 330 0.34 -19.12 2.96
CA ARG A 330 0.76 -18.97 4.37
C ARG A 330 1.58 -17.70 4.61
N LEU A 331 2.18 -17.15 3.55
CA LEU A 331 2.93 -15.90 3.59
C LEU A 331 1.96 -14.73 3.62
N LYS A 332 1.92 -14.01 4.74
CA LYS A 332 1.07 -12.82 4.88
C LYS A 332 1.94 -11.59 5.14
N PRO A 333 1.65 -10.44 4.50
CA PRO A 333 2.34 -9.19 4.79
C PRO A 333 2.27 -8.84 6.28
N GLY A 334 3.36 -8.29 6.83
CA GLY A 334 3.47 -7.94 8.24
C GLY A 334 3.94 -9.08 9.16
N MET A 335 4.13 -10.31 8.65
CA MET A 335 4.68 -11.40 9.45
C MET A 335 6.16 -11.23 9.70
N THR A 336 6.60 -11.53 10.93
CA THR A 336 8.02 -11.59 11.28
C THR A 336 8.62 -12.90 10.77
N VAL A 337 9.81 -12.78 10.21
CA VAL A 337 10.57 -13.89 9.64
C VAL A 337 12.02 -13.87 10.11
N ASN A 338 12.64 -15.02 10.13
CA ASN A 338 14.06 -15.20 10.37
C ASN A 338 14.77 -15.53 9.05
N CYS A 339 15.68 -14.66 8.64
CA CYS A 339 16.49 -14.81 7.43
C CYS A 339 17.86 -15.39 7.78
N GLU A 340 18.18 -16.53 7.19
CA GLU A 340 19.48 -17.20 7.33
C GLU A 340 20.26 -17.00 6.03
N TYR A 341 21.24 -16.06 6.04
CA TYR A 341 22.14 -15.76 4.92
C TYR A 341 23.23 -16.81 4.83
N ILE A 342 23.32 -17.56 3.75
CA ILE A 342 24.27 -18.65 3.56
C ILE A 342 25.58 -18.09 3.01
N LEU A 343 26.54 -17.86 3.89
CA LEU A 343 27.87 -17.34 3.52
C LEU A 343 28.77 -18.42 2.92
N TYR A 344 28.66 -19.63 3.44
CA TYR A 344 29.43 -20.78 2.98
C TYR A 344 28.61 -22.06 3.23
N ASP A 345 28.51 -22.90 2.25
CA ASP A 345 27.86 -24.19 2.33
C ASP A 345 28.62 -25.20 1.46
N SER A 346 29.11 -26.27 2.06
CA SER A 346 29.82 -27.33 1.36
C SER A 346 29.64 -28.65 2.07
N GLU A 347 29.44 -29.71 1.32
CA GLU A 347 29.18 -31.06 1.84
C GLU A 347 30.40 -31.80 2.34
N LYS A 348 31.61 -31.44 1.83
CA LYS A 348 32.83 -32.15 2.11
C LYS A 348 33.90 -31.21 2.64
N ASN A 349 33.89 -30.96 3.91
CA ASN A 349 34.92 -30.16 4.59
C ASN A 349 35.52 -30.93 5.76
N MET A 350 36.77 -30.65 6.06
CA MET A 350 37.37 -30.96 7.33
C MET A 350 37.27 -29.76 8.26
N PHE A 351 36.81 -29.97 9.46
CA PHE A 351 36.63 -28.88 10.44
C PHE A 351 36.99 -29.34 11.84
N VAL A 352 37.38 -28.40 12.64
CA VAL A 352 37.83 -28.61 14.01
C VAL A 352 37.04 -27.68 14.95
N PRO A 353 36.82 -28.09 16.21
CA PRO A 353 36.26 -27.20 17.21
C PRO A 353 37.12 -25.92 17.37
N ASN A 354 36.46 -24.77 17.56
CA ASN A 354 37.15 -23.47 17.66
C ASN A 354 38.16 -23.43 18.83
N ASN A 355 37.93 -24.16 19.91
CA ASN A 355 38.82 -24.30 21.06
C ASN A 355 40.09 -25.11 20.80
N CYS A 356 40.18 -25.81 19.65
CA CYS A 356 41.38 -26.57 19.22
C CYS A 356 42.24 -25.84 18.17
N LEU A 357 41.86 -24.62 17.73
CA LEU A 357 42.57 -23.85 16.69
C LEU A 357 43.24 -22.64 17.30
N LEU A 358 44.61 -22.63 17.34
CA LEU A 358 45.41 -21.50 17.77
C LEU A 358 45.74 -20.59 16.58
N LYS A 359 45.42 -19.32 16.70
CA LYS A 359 45.84 -18.28 15.73
C LYS A 359 46.99 -17.49 16.32
N GLU A 360 48.15 -17.55 15.69
CA GLU A 360 49.37 -16.86 16.14
C GLU A 360 50.09 -16.22 14.95
N ARG A 361 50.31 -14.91 15.00
CA ARG A 361 51.02 -14.10 13.98
C ARG A 361 50.55 -14.31 12.54
N GLY A 362 49.23 -14.47 12.35
CA GLY A 362 48.61 -14.68 11.03
C GLY A 362 48.55 -16.13 10.54
N HIS A 363 49.16 -17.04 11.25
CA HIS A 363 49.13 -18.48 10.98
C HIS A 363 48.17 -19.19 11.94
N SER A 364 47.58 -20.29 11.48
CA SER A 364 46.66 -21.11 12.29
C SER A 364 47.28 -22.47 12.55
N TYR A 365 47.18 -22.93 13.79
CA TYR A 365 47.78 -24.16 14.23
C TYR A 365 46.79 -25.04 14.97
N ILE A 366 46.87 -26.34 14.77
CA ILE A 366 46.18 -27.38 15.55
C ILE A 366 47.20 -28.26 16.25
N PHE A 367 46.79 -28.88 17.35
CA PHE A 367 47.63 -29.79 18.12
C PHE A 367 47.05 -31.21 18.03
N LEU A 368 47.80 -32.11 17.34
CA LEU A 368 47.44 -33.49 17.14
C LEU A 368 48.11 -34.38 18.18
N LYS A 369 47.35 -35.27 18.80
CA LYS A 369 47.85 -36.31 19.73
C LYS A 369 48.19 -37.55 18.94
N LYS A 370 49.49 -37.93 18.88
CA LYS A 370 49.96 -39.15 18.23
C LYS A 370 50.89 -39.95 19.19
N GLY A 371 50.47 -41.13 19.59
CA GLY A 371 51.27 -42.03 20.39
C GLY A 371 51.79 -41.45 21.71
N GLY A 372 51.01 -40.61 22.41
CA GLY A 372 51.40 -39.99 23.68
C GLY A 372 52.04 -38.61 23.56
N SER A 373 52.54 -38.23 22.39
CA SER A 373 53.11 -36.90 22.12
C SER A 373 52.13 -35.97 21.43
N VAL A 374 52.24 -34.67 21.71
CA VAL A 374 51.44 -33.59 21.05
C VAL A 374 52.33 -32.91 20.00
N ARG A 375 51.86 -32.87 18.76
CA ARG A 375 52.58 -32.20 17.68
C ARG A 375 51.76 -30.99 17.17
N LYS A 376 52.45 -29.86 16.96
CA LYS A 376 51.88 -28.64 16.37
C LYS A 376 51.87 -28.82 14.86
N PHE A 377 50.72 -28.64 14.22
CA PHE A 377 50.54 -28.67 12.77
C PHE A 377 49.98 -27.33 12.30
N GLU A 378 50.58 -26.79 11.25
CA GLU A 378 50.09 -25.60 10.58
C GLU A 378 48.96 -25.98 9.61
N VAL A 379 47.85 -25.22 9.65
CA VAL A 379 46.68 -25.40 8.79
C VAL A 379 46.19 -24.04 8.30
N GLN A 380 45.57 -24.00 7.15
CA GLN A 380 44.86 -22.81 6.73
C GLN A 380 43.43 -22.84 7.30
N ALA A 381 43.07 -21.79 8.03
CA ALA A 381 41.71 -21.64 8.54
C ALA A 381 40.80 -21.06 7.44
N GLY A 382 39.71 -21.73 7.15
CA GLY A 382 38.67 -21.32 6.22
C GLY A 382 37.46 -20.74 6.92
N ALA A 383 36.25 -21.13 6.48
CA ALA A 383 34.99 -20.68 7.02
C ALA A 383 34.83 -21.07 8.52
N VAL A 384 34.24 -20.15 9.30
CA VAL A 384 34.07 -20.28 10.75
C VAL A 384 32.60 -20.15 11.11
N ASN A 385 32.11 -21.08 11.90
CA ASN A 385 30.80 -20.96 12.54
C ASN A 385 30.93 -20.85 14.07
N LEU A 386 29.82 -20.86 14.79
CA LEU A 386 29.81 -20.71 16.25
C LEU A 386 30.71 -21.72 16.99
N ASN A 387 30.80 -22.96 16.51
CA ASN A 387 31.44 -24.06 17.22
C ASN A 387 32.71 -24.60 16.54
N HIS A 388 32.81 -24.44 15.22
CA HIS A 388 33.86 -25.09 14.42
C HIS A 388 34.44 -24.15 13.37
N THR A 389 35.67 -24.45 12.98
CA THR A 389 36.39 -23.80 11.88
C THR A 389 36.79 -24.83 10.84
N VAL A 390 36.52 -24.55 9.56
CA VAL A 390 37.02 -25.36 8.44
C VAL A 390 38.53 -25.22 8.37
N ILE A 391 39.22 -26.33 8.17
CA ILE A 391 40.65 -26.37 8.00
C ILE A 391 41.04 -26.95 6.64
N ILE A 392 42.06 -26.39 6.03
CA ILE A 392 42.66 -26.89 4.80
C ILE A 392 44.12 -27.24 5.13
N GLY A 393 44.51 -28.51 4.94
CA GLY A 393 45.86 -28.98 5.24
C GLY A 393 45.94 -30.50 5.16
N GLU A 394 47.15 -31.04 5.36
CA GLU A 394 47.46 -32.48 5.35
C GLU A 394 47.01 -33.19 6.65
N VAL A 395 45.72 -33.15 6.94
CA VAL A 395 45.11 -33.72 8.16
C VAL A 395 44.06 -34.75 7.75
N LYS A 396 43.96 -35.83 8.48
CA LYS A 396 42.95 -36.89 8.20
C LYS A 396 41.78 -36.83 9.18
N PRO A 397 40.56 -37.12 8.74
CA PRO A 397 39.41 -37.23 9.64
C PRO A 397 39.68 -38.26 10.75
N GLY A 398 39.15 -38.02 11.96
CA GLY A 398 39.30 -38.91 13.11
C GLY A 398 40.59 -38.72 13.91
N GLN A 399 41.52 -37.90 13.48
CA GLN A 399 42.71 -37.60 14.28
C GLN A 399 42.33 -36.86 15.56
N LYS A 400 42.95 -37.27 16.69
CA LYS A 400 42.64 -36.69 18.01
C LYS A 400 43.33 -35.35 18.18
N LEU A 401 42.52 -34.37 18.58
CA LEU A 401 42.95 -32.99 18.84
C LEU A 401 43.14 -32.75 20.33
N VAL A 402 44.03 -31.82 20.65
CA VAL A 402 44.23 -31.33 22.01
C VAL A 402 43.73 -29.86 22.06
N PRO A 403 42.84 -29.53 23.00
CA PRO A 403 42.39 -28.14 23.18
C PRO A 403 43.56 -27.22 23.56
N ILE A 404 43.51 -25.98 23.11
CA ILE A 404 44.55 -24.97 23.38
C ILE A 404 44.77 -24.77 24.87
N SER A 405 43.71 -24.82 25.70
CA SER A 405 43.77 -24.70 27.15
C SER A 405 44.74 -25.75 27.78
N ASN A 406 44.70 -26.97 27.26
CA ASN A 406 45.53 -28.08 27.79
C ASN A 406 47.00 -27.98 27.33
N VAL A 407 47.24 -27.36 26.17
CA VAL A 407 48.62 -27.10 25.65
C VAL A 407 49.28 -25.96 26.41
N LEU A 408 48.56 -24.90 26.71
CA LEU A 408 49.07 -23.75 27.47
C LEU A 408 49.37 -24.13 28.93
N ASN A 409 48.53 -24.96 29.56
CA ASN A 409 48.75 -25.43 30.92
C ASN A 409 49.93 -26.38 31.03
N SER A 410 50.28 -27.13 29.97
CA SER A 410 51.44 -28.02 29.93
C SER A 410 52.75 -27.31 29.65
N LYS A 411 52.77 -26.03 29.25
CA LYS A 411 53.98 -25.20 29.09
C LYS A 411 54.35 -24.39 30.35
N ASN A 412 53.44 -24.40 31.37
CA ASN A 412 53.68 -23.72 32.65
C ASN A 412 54.03 -24.70 33.78
N LEU A 413 54.40 -25.91 33.48
CA LEU A 413 55.08 -26.91 34.31
C LEU A 413 56.43 -27.24 33.69
#